data_4329313d0fe88d426e32200c30777b88
#
_entry.id   4329313d0fe88d426e32200c30777b88
#
_cell.length_a   1.000
_cell.length_b   1.000
_cell.length_c   1.000
_cell.angle_alpha   90.00
_cell.angle_beta   90.00
_cell.angle_gamma   90.00
#
_symmetry.space_group_name_H-M   'P 1'
#
loop_
_entity.id
_entity.type
_entity.pdbx_description
1 polymer ?
#
loop_
_entity_poly.entity_id
_entity_poly.type
_entity_poly.pdbx_seq_one_letter_code
_entity_poly.pdbx_strand_id
1 'polypeptide(L)'
;MPTQIRTLPLAHPIREEVEAAFGFGPFQMIGHAGLARAGDCYWNVDERVQNLGGGPVLGWKILFWPHLFAVAVHHAVWLEPKSGKLVDITAKVPSDTELGTTFVADGSFHVNDLTRAPFIADRYHLLSACPEVHELVAAQGANLNHQRTLADRLFAAGATWRPRGGYEIDAKLLEQFRPAFLVSDQLNSRVAAAIEACDRL
;
A
#
# COMPACT_ATOMS: atom_id res chain seq x y z
N MET A 1 7.80 -9.72 7.05
CA MET A 1 7.16 -8.39 7.16
C MET A 1 7.67 -7.73 8.41
N PRO A 2 7.96 -6.44 8.40
CA PRO A 2 8.43 -5.75 9.58
C PRO A 2 7.42 -5.93 10.71
N THR A 3 7.90 -6.41 11.83
CA THR A 3 7.08 -6.76 13.00
C THR A 3 6.54 -5.54 13.76
N GLN A 4 6.97 -4.32 13.37
CA GLN A 4 6.70 -3.10 14.13
C GLN A 4 5.89 -2.03 13.37
N ILE A 5 5.61 -2.20 12.07
CA ILE A 5 4.81 -1.24 11.34
C ILE A 5 3.34 -1.33 11.74
N ARG A 6 2.72 -0.18 12.06
CA ARG A 6 1.34 -0.11 12.53
C ARG A 6 0.69 1.21 12.15
N THR A 7 -0.63 1.29 12.27
CA THR A 7 -1.39 2.53 12.13
C THR A 7 -0.85 3.60 13.09
N LEU A 8 -0.62 4.84 12.61
CA LEU A 8 -0.23 5.97 13.43
C LEU A 8 -1.44 6.46 14.25
N PRO A 9 -1.43 6.35 15.60
CA PRO A 9 -2.55 6.81 16.41
C PRO A 9 -2.72 8.34 16.34
N LEU A 10 -3.95 8.86 16.33
CA LEU A 10 -4.18 10.31 16.31
C LEU A 10 -3.62 11.04 17.54
N ALA A 11 -3.53 10.36 18.68
CA ALA A 11 -2.95 10.91 19.90
C ALA A 11 -1.41 10.83 19.95
N HIS A 12 -0.77 10.26 18.89
CA HIS A 12 0.68 10.11 18.88
C HIS A 12 1.40 11.46 18.76
N PRO A 13 2.46 11.73 19.55
CA PRO A 13 3.14 13.03 19.59
C PRO A 13 3.65 13.51 18.21
N ILE A 14 4.07 12.58 17.33
CA ILE A 14 4.60 12.93 16.01
C ILE A 14 3.50 13.22 14.97
N ARG A 15 2.23 13.09 15.29
CA ARG A 15 1.12 13.24 14.32
C ARG A 15 1.17 14.55 13.55
N GLU A 16 1.31 15.67 14.26
CA GLU A 16 1.30 17.00 13.65
C GLU A 16 2.51 17.23 12.73
N GLU A 17 3.67 16.71 13.12
CA GLU A 17 4.87 16.71 12.29
C GLU A 17 4.65 15.92 10.99
N VAL A 18 4.06 14.73 11.09
CA VAL A 18 3.78 13.86 9.94
C VAL A 18 2.70 14.47 9.02
N GLU A 19 1.65 15.05 9.58
CA GLU A 19 0.64 15.81 8.81
C GLU A 19 1.27 16.95 8.01
N ALA A 20 2.12 17.73 8.66
CA ALA A 20 2.82 18.85 8.02
C ALA A 20 3.79 18.37 6.93
N ALA A 21 4.53 17.29 7.19
CA ALA A 21 5.50 16.74 6.24
C ALA A 21 4.86 16.20 4.97
N PHE A 22 3.70 15.55 5.08
CA PHE A 22 2.98 15.05 3.91
C PHE A 22 2.18 16.12 3.16
N GLY A 23 1.84 17.23 3.84
CA GLY A 23 1.03 18.31 3.27
C GLY A 23 -0.41 17.88 2.95
N PHE A 24 -0.90 16.83 3.62
CA PHE A 24 -2.27 16.38 3.51
C PHE A 24 -3.20 17.23 4.41
N GLY A 25 -4.52 17.07 4.22
CA GLY A 25 -5.50 17.53 5.19
C GLY A 25 -5.39 16.78 6.53
N PRO A 26 -6.18 17.14 7.52
CA PRO A 26 -6.09 16.54 8.85
C PRO A 26 -6.37 15.03 8.79
N PHE A 27 -5.57 14.25 9.53
CA PHE A 27 -5.77 12.82 9.68
C PHE A 27 -7.04 12.54 10.47
N GLN A 28 -7.78 11.53 10.05
CA GLN A 28 -8.95 11.04 10.76
C GLN A 28 -8.82 9.56 11.10
N MET A 29 -9.36 9.16 12.24
CA MET A 29 -9.49 7.75 12.58
C MET A 29 -10.80 7.23 12.01
N ILE A 30 -10.72 6.25 11.12
CA ILE A 30 -11.89 5.57 10.56
C ILE A 30 -12.06 4.17 11.15
N GLY A 31 -13.27 3.62 11.06
CA GLY A 31 -13.54 2.26 11.49
C GLY A 31 -12.75 1.25 10.68
N HIS A 32 -12.31 0.16 11.32
CA HIS A 32 -11.67 -0.97 10.67
C HIS A 32 -12.48 -2.25 10.90
N ALA A 33 -12.85 -2.94 9.83
CA ALA A 33 -13.63 -4.17 9.90
C ALA A 33 -12.81 -5.43 9.57
N GLY A 34 -11.73 -5.30 8.80
CA GLY A 34 -10.79 -6.40 8.52
C GLY A 34 -11.39 -7.63 7.83
N LEU A 35 -12.44 -7.44 7.03
CA LEU A 35 -13.24 -8.52 6.46
C LEU A 35 -12.66 -9.13 5.19
N ALA A 36 -11.68 -8.46 4.57
CA ALA A 36 -11.17 -8.80 3.25
C ALA A 36 -9.64 -8.91 3.25
N ARG A 37 -9.08 -9.47 2.17
CA ARG A 37 -7.67 -9.80 2.06
C ARG A 37 -6.75 -8.59 2.19
N ALA A 38 -5.65 -8.74 2.91
CA ALA A 38 -4.58 -7.74 2.97
C ALA A 38 -3.95 -7.51 1.58
N GLY A 39 -3.61 -6.25 1.27
CA GLY A 39 -2.96 -5.86 0.01
C GLY A 39 -3.89 -5.59 -1.17
N ASP A 40 -5.15 -5.98 -1.08
CA ASP A 40 -6.12 -5.89 -2.20
C ASP A 40 -7.18 -4.79 -1.99
N CYS A 41 -6.84 -3.66 -1.35
CA CYS A 41 -7.82 -2.67 -0.89
C CYS A 41 -8.78 -2.18 -1.99
N TYR A 42 -8.31 -1.93 -3.20
CA TYR A 42 -9.15 -1.45 -4.30
C TYR A 42 -10.19 -2.49 -4.74
N TRP A 43 -9.77 -3.74 -4.93
CA TRP A 43 -10.67 -4.85 -5.31
C TRP A 43 -11.62 -5.21 -4.18
N ASN A 44 -11.14 -5.17 -2.94
CA ASN A 44 -11.97 -5.41 -1.75
C ASN A 44 -13.11 -4.39 -1.68
N VAL A 45 -12.81 -3.10 -1.91
CA VAL A 45 -13.80 -2.03 -1.88
C VAL A 45 -14.73 -2.12 -3.09
N ASP A 46 -14.21 -2.39 -4.28
CA ASP A 46 -15.03 -2.56 -5.48
C ASP A 46 -16.06 -3.69 -5.31
N GLU A 47 -15.61 -4.88 -4.87
CA GLU A 47 -16.49 -6.01 -4.56
C GLU A 47 -17.55 -5.64 -3.49
N ARG A 48 -17.13 -4.88 -2.47
CA ARG A 48 -18.05 -4.44 -1.41
C ARG A 48 -19.12 -3.50 -1.94
N VAL A 49 -18.73 -2.54 -2.77
CA VAL A 49 -19.66 -1.59 -3.42
C VAL A 49 -20.64 -2.32 -4.33
N GLN A 50 -20.17 -3.26 -5.14
CA GLN A 50 -21.03 -4.06 -6.01
C GLN A 50 -22.09 -4.87 -5.23
N ASN A 51 -21.72 -5.40 -4.06
CA ASN A 51 -22.61 -6.25 -3.27
C ASN A 51 -23.55 -5.48 -2.32
N LEU A 52 -23.11 -4.35 -1.77
CA LEU A 52 -23.81 -3.65 -0.69
C LEU A 52 -24.11 -2.18 -0.99
N GLY A 53 -23.67 -1.67 -2.13
CA GLY A 53 -23.77 -0.26 -2.48
C GLY A 53 -22.76 0.61 -1.72
N GLY A 54 -22.99 1.92 -1.74
CA GLY A 54 -22.05 2.92 -1.24
C GLY A 54 -21.06 3.33 -2.31
N GLY A 55 -19.83 3.67 -1.92
CA GLY A 55 -18.81 4.11 -2.86
C GLY A 55 -17.39 3.89 -2.35
N PRO A 56 -16.40 3.86 -3.26
CA PRO A 56 -15.00 3.91 -2.90
C PRO A 56 -14.59 5.33 -2.51
N VAL A 57 -13.79 5.46 -1.46
CA VAL A 57 -13.06 6.70 -1.15
C VAL A 57 -11.57 6.38 -1.19
N LEU A 58 -10.85 7.10 -2.04
CA LEU A 58 -9.42 6.95 -2.20
C LEU A 58 -8.68 7.94 -1.31
N GLY A 59 -7.49 7.58 -0.89
CA GLY A 59 -6.67 8.43 -0.05
C GLY A 59 -5.43 7.71 0.47
N TRP A 60 -4.98 8.14 1.63
CA TRP A 60 -3.74 7.67 2.22
C TRP A 60 -4.00 7.06 3.59
N LYS A 61 -3.61 5.82 3.76
CA LYS A 61 -3.49 5.14 5.06
C LYS A 61 -2.15 5.50 5.67
N ILE A 62 -2.17 5.99 6.91
CA ILE A 62 -0.97 6.47 7.58
C ILE A 62 -0.49 5.41 8.56
N LEU A 63 0.67 4.87 8.26
CA LEU A 63 1.37 3.89 9.08
C LEU A 63 2.67 4.51 9.62
N PHE A 64 3.23 3.93 10.66
CA PHE A 64 4.55 4.30 11.11
C PHE A 64 5.30 3.08 11.66
N TRP A 65 6.60 3.16 11.54
CA TRP A 65 7.54 2.30 12.23
C TRP A 65 8.21 3.16 13.31
N PRO A 66 7.96 2.87 14.59
CA PRO A 66 8.46 3.72 15.68
C PRO A 66 9.94 4.04 15.53
N HIS A 67 10.28 5.31 15.69
CA HIS A 67 11.64 5.87 15.59
C HIS A 67 12.29 5.84 14.20
N LEU A 68 11.75 5.14 13.21
CA LEU A 68 12.35 5.00 11.88
C LEU A 68 11.70 5.91 10.85
N PHE A 69 10.40 5.77 10.61
CA PHE A 69 9.68 6.57 9.63
C PHE A 69 8.16 6.53 9.82
N ALA A 70 7.46 7.51 9.27
CA ALA A 70 6.06 7.42 8.93
C ALA A 70 5.91 7.21 7.42
N VAL A 71 4.87 6.48 7.01
CA VAL A 71 4.57 6.22 5.59
C VAL A 71 3.09 6.40 5.30
N ALA A 72 2.81 7.12 4.22
CA ALA A 72 1.48 7.22 3.64
C ALA A 72 1.38 6.23 2.47
N VAL A 73 0.57 5.21 2.64
CA VAL A 73 0.28 4.18 1.64
C VAL A 73 -1.04 4.50 0.97
N HIS A 74 -1.06 4.58 -0.37
CA HIS A 74 -2.30 4.87 -1.07
C HIS A 74 -3.30 3.72 -0.88
N HIS A 75 -4.52 4.05 -0.48
CA HIS A 75 -5.49 3.09 0.02
C HIS A 75 -6.91 3.42 -0.41
N ALA A 76 -7.74 2.40 -0.56
CA ALA A 76 -9.16 2.53 -0.79
C ALA A 76 -9.93 2.10 0.46
N VAL A 77 -10.93 2.88 0.84
CA VAL A 77 -11.86 2.58 1.93
C VAL A 77 -13.31 2.66 1.44
N TRP A 78 -14.21 1.99 2.09
CA TRP A 78 -15.61 1.93 1.72
C TRP A 78 -16.42 3.01 2.44
N LEU A 79 -17.16 3.82 1.68
CA LEU A 79 -18.21 4.70 2.19
C LEU A 79 -19.48 3.86 2.38
N GLU A 80 -19.81 3.54 3.62
CA GLU A 80 -21.01 2.76 3.95
C GLU A 80 -22.28 3.54 3.67
N PRO A 81 -23.21 3.05 2.83
CA PRO A 81 -24.36 3.84 2.37
C PRO A 81 -25.38 4.12 3.47
N LYS A 82 -25.48 3.25 4.51
CA LYS A 82 -26.45 3.41 5.59
C LYS A 82 -26.04 4.44 6.63
N SER A 83 -24.77 4.44 7.00
CA SER A 83 -24.24 5.31 8.06
C SER A 83 -23.53 6.55 7.53
N GLY A 84 -23.14 6.57 6.27
CA GLY A 84 -22.26 7.59 5.69
C GLY A 84 -20.84 7.58 6.26
N LYS A 85 -20.44 6.52 6.96
CA LYS A 85 -19.12 6.41 7.57
C LYS A 85 -18.12 5.76 6.63
N LEU A 86 -16.87 6.16 6.75
CA LEU A 86 -15.74 5.48 6.11
C LEU A 86 -15.33 4.26 6.94
N VAL A 87 -15.14 3.13 6.26
CA VAL A 87 -14.72 1.87 6.88
C VAL A 87 -13.57 1.26 6.07
N ASP A 88 -12.45 0.99 6.71
CA ASP A 88 -11.40 0.17 6.15
C ASP A 88 -11.77 -1.31 6.30
N ILE A 89 -12.09 -1.95 5.18
CA ILE A 89 -12.49 -3.35 5.15
C ILE A 89 -11.33 -4.31 4.88
N THR A 90 -10.15 -3.78 4.57
CA THR A 90 -8.96 -4.57 4.22
C THR A 90 -8.23 -5.01 5.49
N ALA A 91 -7.90 -6.29 5.59
CA ALA A 91 -7.18 -6.83 6.73
C ALA A 91 -5.84 -6.10 6.95
N LYS A 92 -5.53 -5.86 8.21
CA LYS A 92 -4.25 -5.29 8.63
C LYS A 92 -3.16 -6.36 8.71
N VAL A 93 -1.91 -5.90 8.74
CA VAL A 93 -0.79 -6.77 9.10
C VAL A 93 -0.90 -7.20 10.57
N PRO A 94 -0.41 -8.40 10.94
CA PRO A 94 -0.57 -8.92 12.30
C PRO A 94 0.04 -8.04 13.41
N SER A 95 1.05 -7.23 13.08
CA SER A 95 1.67 -6.28 14.01
C SER A 95 0.82 -5.03 14.30
N ASP A 96 -0.18 -4.73 13.47
CA ASP A 96 -1.04 -3.57 13.64
C ASP A 96 -2.26 -3.91 14.51
N THR A 97 -2.15 -3.65 15.80
CA THR A 97 -3.18 -3.91 16.80
C THR A 97 -4.13 -2.73 17.05
N GLU A 98 -3.96 -1.62 16.34
CA GLU A 98 -4.83 -0.45 16.48
C GLU A 98 -6.28 -0.79 16.07
N LEU A 99 -7.27 -0.26 16.80
CA LEU A 99 -8.69 -0.56 16.55
C LEU A 99 -9.23 0.08 15.27
N GLY A 100 -8.67 1.21 14.86
CA GLY A 100 -9.07 1.95 13.65
C GLY A 100 -7.93 2.06 12.65
N THR A 101 -8.20 2.73 11.53
CA THR A 101 -7.21 3.08 10.52
C THR A 101 -7.08 4.60 10.46
N THR A 102 -5.87 5.13 10.59
CA THR A 102 -5.61 6.55 10.32
C THR A 102 -5.58 6.79 8.84
N PHE A 103 -6.46 7.66 8.38
CA PHE A 103 -6.72 7.88 6.97
C PHE A 103 -6.90 9.37 6.65
N VAL A 104 -6.53 9.75 5.44
CA VAL A 104 -6.86 11.05 4.85
C VAL A 104 -7.35 10.83 3.43
N ALA A 105 -8.53 11.34 3.11
CA ALA A 105 -9.08 11.26 1.76
C ALA A 105 -8.29 12.17 0.81
N ASP A 106 -8.03 11.66 -0.39
CA ASP A 106 -7.34 12.40 -1.46
C ASP A 106 -8.08 12.17 -2.78
N GLY A 107 -8.82 13.18 -3.22
CA GLY A 107 -9.56 13.16 -4.47
C GLY A 107 -8.71 13.41 -5.73
N SER A 108 -7.40 13.60 -5.61
CA SER A 108 -6.51 13.83 -6.75
C SER A 108 -6.21 12.56 -7.54
N PHE A 109 -6.45 11.39 -6.95
CA PHE A 109 -6.25 10.10 -7.59
C PHE A 109 -7.58 9.50 -8.05
N HIS A 110 -7.55 8.90 -9.24
CA HIS A 110 -8.65 8.13 -9.79
C HIS A 110 -8.15 6.74 -10.19
N VAL A 111 -8.75 5.71 -9.63
CA VAL A 111 -8.49 4.33 -10.02
C VAL A 111 -9.72 3.86 -10.81
N ASN A 112 -9.71 4.12 -12.10
CA ASN A 112 -10.84 3.82 -12.99
C ASN A 112 -10.77 2.43 -13.62
N ASP A 113 -9.62 1.78 -13.51
CA ASP A 113 -9.35 0.49 -14.13
C ASP A 113 -8.70 -0.45 -13.11
N LEU A 114 -9.44 -1.46 -12.70
CA LEU A 114 -8.96 -2.53 -11.81
C LEU A 114 -8.56 -3.80 -12.57
N THR A 115 -8.48 -3.74 -13.91
CA THR A 115 -7.91 -4.83 -14.72
C THR A 115 -6.40 -4.95 -14.54
N ARG A 116 -5.78 -4.00 -13.84
CA ARG A 116 -4.37 -4.00 -13.45
C ARG A 116 -4.16 -3.37 -12.07
N ALA A 117 -3.05 -3.73 -11.42
CA ALA A 117 -2.70 -3.13 -10.15
C ALA A 117 -2.38 -1.63 -10.31
N PRO A 118 -2.95 -0.75 -9.50
CA PRO A 118 -2.54 0.65 -9.44
C PRO A 118 -1.21 0.74 -8.67
N PHE A 119 -0.12 1.06 -9.39
CA PHE A 119 1.21 1.24 -8.79
C PHE A 119 1.39 2.69 -8.35
N ILE A 120 0.83 3.07 -7.21
CA ILE A 120 0.96 4.39 -6.60
C ILE A 120 2.08 4.33 -5.57
N ALA A 121 3.05 5.24 -5.68
CA ALA A 121 4.20 5.26 -4.79
C ALA A 121 3.81 5.70 -3.37
N ASP A 122 4.31 4.98 -2.38
CA ASP A 122 4.23 5.38 -0.99
C ASP A 122 5.02 6.68 -0.76
N ARG A 123 4.59 7.47 0.21
CA ARG A 123 5.29 8.68 0.66
C ARG A 123 5.88 8.44 2.04
N TYR A 124 7.15 8.77 2.20
CA TYR A 124 7.88 8.53 3.45
C TYR A 124 8.25 9.84 4.13
N HIS A 125 8.10 9.90 5.43
CA HIS A 125 8.68 10.90 6.31
C HIS A 125 9.64 10.19 7.27
N LEU A 126 10.95 10.45 7.12
CA LEU A 126 11.99 9.79 7.90
C LEU A 126 12.10 10.44 9.28
N LEU A 127 12.02 9.62 10.33
CA LEU A 127 12.23 10.00 11.72
C LEU A 127 13.66 9.66 12.17
N SER A 128 14.41 8.94 11.36
CA SER A 128 15.78 8.53 11.60
C SER A 128 16.66 8.85 10.39
N ALA A 129 17.88 9.27 10.66
CA ALA A 129 18.92 9.48 9.65
C ALA A 129 19.77 8.21 9.41
N CYS A 130 19.38 7.05 9.96
CA CYS A 130 20.12 5.81 9.80
C CYS A 130 20.20 5.39 8.33
N PRO A 131 21.37 4.98 7.84
CA PRO A 131 21.54 4.54 6.44
C PRO A 131 20.60 3.39 6.04
N GLU A 132 20.29 2.49 6.98
CA GLU A 132 19.40 1.36 6.78
C GLU A 132 17.98 1.80 6.41
N VAL A 133 17.48 2.88 7.01
CA VAL A 133 16.17 3.45 6.70
C VAL A 133 16.15 4.06 5.32
N HIS A 134 17.21 4.79 4.95
CA HIS A 134 17.37 5.33 3.60
C HIS A 134 17.46 4.23 2.55
N GLU A 135 18.20 3.14 2.85
CA GLU A 135 18.30 1.98 1.96
C GLU A 135 16.94 1.29 1.78
N LEU A 136 16.17 1.13 2.86
CA LEU A 136 14.83 0.54 2.76
C LEU A 136 13.91 1.34 1.83
N VAL A 137 13.86 2.66 2.00
CA VAL A 137 13.03 3.54 1.15
C VAL A 137 13.50 3.50 -0.31
N ALA A 138 14.82 3.51 -0.54
CA ALA A 138 15.38 3.40 -1.88
C ALA A 138 15.08 2.04 -2.54
N ALA A 139 15.21 0.94 -1.78
CA ALA A 139 14.90 -0.41 -2.26
C ALA A 139 13.43 -0.57 -2.63
N GLN A 140 12.52 -0.05 -1.80
CA GLN A 140 11.08 -0.06 -2.09
C GLN A 140 10.73 0.75 -3.32
N GLY A 141 11.31 1.95 -3.48
CA GLY A 141 11.12 2.77 -4.67
C GLY A 141 11.61 2.10 -5.95
N ALA A 142 12.78 1.47 -5.90
CA ALA A 142 13.34 0.72 -7.03
C ALA A 142 12.44 -0.48 -7.41
N ASN A 143 11.95 -1.22 -6.42
CA ASN A 143 11.04 -2.36 -6.63
C ASN A 143 9.73 -1.90 -7.26
N LEU A 144 9.09 -0.86 -6.74
CA LEU A 144 7.85 -0.32 -7.29
C LEU A 144 8.01 0.14 -8.75
N ASN A 145 9.09 0.87 -9.07
CA ASN A 145 9.36 1.33 -10.43
C ASN A 145 9.58 0.17 -11.40
N HIS A 146 10.29 -0.87 -10.95
CA HIS A 146 10.48 -2.08 -11.74
C HIS A 146 9.14 -2.79 -11.98
N GLN A 147 8.33 -2.97 -10.95
CA GLN A 147 7.02 -3.63 -11.06
C GLN A 147 6.06 -2.88 -11.98
N ARG A 148 6.04 -1.54 -11.91
CA ARG A 148 5.26 -0.71 -12.83
C ARG A 148 5.69 -0.94 -14.28
N THR A 149 7.00 -0.86 -14.55
CA THR A 149 7.56 -1.07 -15.90
C THR A 149 7.28 -2.48 -16.41
N LEU A 150 7.44 -3.49 -15.55
CA LEU A 150 7.15 -4.89 -15.90
C LEU A 150 5.67 -5.07 -16.23
N ALA A 151 4.78 -4.48 -15.42
CA ALA A 151 3.34 -4.50 -15.65
C ALA A 151 2.98 -3.93 -17.03
N ASP A 152 3.46 -2.72 -17.34
CA ASP A 152 3.19 -2.08 -18.63
C ASP A 152 3.65 -2.94 -19.82
N ARG A 153 4.83 -3.55 -19.71
CA ARG A 153 5.37 -4.44 -20.74
C ARG A 153 4.59 -5.75 -20.87
N LEU A 154 4.15 -6.33 -19.76
CA LEU A 154 3.33 -7.54 -19.77
C LEU A 154 1.97 -7.27 -20.42
N PHE A 155 1.31 -6.16 -20.07
CA PHE A 155 0.05 -5.75 -20.72
C PHE A 155 0.22 -5.52 -22.21
N ALA A 156 1.27 -4.81 -22.62
CA ALA A 156 1.58 -4.59 -24.03
C ALA A 156 1.81 -5.90 -24.80
N ALA A 157 2.25 -6.94 -24.10
CA ALA A 157 2.45 -8.28 -24.65
C ALA A 157 1.20 -9.19 -24.58
N GLY A 158 0.06 -8.68 -24.08
CA GLY A 158 -1.20 -9.40 -24.01
C GLY A 158 -1.46 -10.18 -22.72
N ALA A 159 -0.64 -9.98 -21.68
CA ALA A 159 -0.94 -10.54 -20.36
C ALA A 159 -2.21 -9.93 -19.77
N THR A 160 -2.94 -10.70 -19.00
CA THR A 160 -4.10 -10.22 -18.24
C THR A 160 -3.81 -10.25 -16.75
N TRP A 161 -4.41 -9.31 -16.01
CA TRP A 161 -4.33 -9.30 -14.56
C TRP A 161 -5.54 -10.01 -13.97
N ARG A 162 -5.28 -10.94 -13.05
CA ARG A 162 -6.34 -11.53 -12.23
C ARG A 162 -6.27 -10.88 -10.84
N PRO A 163 -7.33 -10.22 -10.39
CA PRO A 163 -7.42 -9.77 -9.01
C PRO A 163 -7.07 -10.93 -8.07
N ARG A 164 -6.21 -10.68 -7.09
CA ARG A 164 -5.75 -11.69 -6.12
C ARG A 164 -4.88 -12.82 -6.67
N GLY A 165 -4.60 -12.86 -7.97
CA GLY A 165 -3.85 -13.94 -8.63
C GLY A 165 -2.59 -13.52 -9.39
N GLY A 166 -2.37 -12.21 -9.56
CA GLY A 166 -1.26 -11.71 -10.37
C GLY A 166 -1.52 -11.82 -11.87
N TYR A 167 -0.45 -11.90 -12.66
CA TYR A 167 -0.56 -11.96 -14.12
C TYR A 167 -0.88 -13.37 -14.61
N GLU A 168 -1.83 -13.45 -15.53
CA GLU A 168 -2.02 -14.63 -16.35
C GLU A 168 -1.17 -14.50 -17.59
N ILE A 169 -0.18 -15.37 -17.71
CA ILE A 169 0.78 -15.40 -18.80
C ILE A 169 0.95 -16.83 -19.30
N ASP A 170 1.11 -16.99 -20.60
CA ASP A 170 1.44 -18.27 -21.20
C ASP A 170 2.94 -18.62 -21.08
N ALA A 171 3.30 -19.83 -21.47
CA ALA A 171 4.69 -20.30 -21.40
C ALA A 171 5.67 -19.46 -22.25
N LYS A 172 5.19 -18.89 -23.36
CA LYS A 172 5.99 -18.06 -24.25
C LYS A 172 6.28 -16.71 -23.62
N LEU A 173 5.27 -16.08 -23.03
CA LEU A 173 5.45 -14.82 -22.30
C LEU A 173 6.32 -15.04 -21.05
N LEU A 174 6.12 -16.15 -20.33
CA LEU A 174 6.95 -16.48 -19.17
C LEU A 174 8.43 -16.55 -19.55
N GLU A 175 8.76 -17.24 -20.66
CA GLU A 175 10.15 -17.31 -21.13
C GLU A 175 10.69 -15.96 -21.58
N GLN A 176 9.89 -15.20 -22.33
CA GLN A 176 10.26 -13.86 -22.80
C GLN A 176 10.57 -12.90 -21.65
N PHE A 177 9.81 -12.98 -20.56
CA PHE A 177 9.92 -12.07 -19.40
C PHE A 177 10.74 -12.66 -18.25
N ARG A 178 11.28 -13.87 -18.38
CA ARG A 178 12.11 -14.52 -17.35
C ARG A 178 13.22 -13.61 -16.79
N PRO A 179 14.02 -12.87 -17.62
CA PRO A 179 15.03 -11.95 -17.06
C PRO A 179 14.43 -10.86 -16.18
N ALA A 180 13.25 -10.35 -16.52
CA ALA A 180 12.58 -9.31 -15.72
C ALA A 180 12.06 -9.87 -14.40
N PHE A 181 11.55 -11.10 -14.38
CA PHE A 181 11.16 -11.77 -13.14
C PHE A 181 12.34 -12.03 -12.21
N LEU A 182 13.51 -12.41 -12.75
CA LEU A 182 14.74 -12.52 -11.95
C LEU A 182 15.14 -11.19 -11.31
N VAL A 183 14.98 -10.06 -12.01
CA VAL A 183 15.18 -8.73 -11.43
C VAL A 183 14.17 -8.45 -10.32
N SER A 184 12.90 -8.86 -10.49
CA SER A 184 11.90 -8.75 -9.43
C SER A 184 12.31 -9.50 -8.16
N ASP A 185 12.82 -10.73 -8.30
CA ASP A 185 13.27 -11.54 -7.16
C ASP A 185 14.47 -10.90 -6.46
N GLN A 186 15.41 -10.34 -7.21
CA GLN A 186 16.55 -9.60 -6.64
C GLN A 186 16.11 -8.35 -5.86
N LEU A 187 15.18 -7.58 -6.42
CA LEU A 187 14.64 -6.38 -5.76
C LEU A 187 13.82 -6.74 -4.52
N ASN A 188 13.02 -7.79 -4.56
CA ASN A 188 12.30 -8.29 -3.39
C ASN A 188 13.27 -8.75 -2.29
N SER A 189 14.36 -9.43 -2.66
CA SER A 189 15.41 -9.85 -1.72
C SER A 189 16.12 -8.65 -1.09
N ARG A 190 16.39 -7.60 -1.89
CA ARG A 190 16.97 -6.34 -1.40
C ARG A 190 16.05 -5.65 -0.39
N VAL A 191 14.74 -5.56 -0.68
CA VAL A 191 13.75 -5.01 0.26
C VAL A 191 13.71 -5.83 1.55
N ALA A 192 13.69 -7.16 1.46
CA ALA A 192 13.69 -8.03 2.63
C ALA A 192 14.92 -7.82 3.52
N ALA A 193 16.12 -7.76 2.91
CA ALA A 193 17.37 -7.50 3.63
C ALA A 193 17.39 -6.11 4.32
N ALA A 194 16.86 -5.08 3.66
CA ALA A 194 16.74 -3.75 4.24
C ALA A 194 15.74 -3.71 5.41
N ILE A 195 14.62 -4.44 5.32
CA ILE A 195 13.67 -4.61 6.43
C ILE A 195 14.37 -5.27 7.63
N GLU A 196 15.09 -6.37 7.41
CA GLU A 196 15.84 -7.05 8.48
C GLU A 196 16.92 -6.15 9.11
N ALA A 197 17.54 -5.26 8.32
CA ALA A 197 18.50 -4.29 8.84
C ALA A 197 17.81 -3.27 9.76
N CYS A 198 16.63 -2.76 9.36
CA CYS A 198 15.83 -1.85 10.18
C CYS A 198 15.26 -2.52 11.44
N ASP A 199 14.89 -3.81 11.40
CA ASP A 199 14.40 -4.56 12.56
C ASP A 199 15.45 -4.72 13.67
N ARG A 200 16.75 -4.48 13.37
CA ARG A 200 17.86 -4.53 14.34
C ARG A 200 18.18 -3.19 14.99
N LEU A 201 17.57 -2.09 14.55
CA LEU A 201 17.72 -0.76 15.13
C LEU A 201 16.79 -0.55 16.33
#